data_95c1d6d5f988e55dd6f072ed08b9fb70
#
_entry.id   95c1d6d5f988e55dd6f072ed08b9fb70
#
_cell.length_a   1.000
_cell.length_b   1.000
_cell.length_c   1.000
_cell.angle_alpha   90.00
_cell.angle_beta   90.00
_cell.angle_gamma   90.00
#
_symmetry.space_group_name_H-M   'P 1'
#
loop_
_entity.id
_entity.type
_entity.pdbx_description
1 polymer ?
#
loop_
_entity_poly.entity_id
_entity_poly.type
_entity_poly.pdbx_seq_one_letter_code
_entity_poly.pdbx_strand_id
1 'polypeptide(L)'
;MRYTITQSRLLYVLSINDRKHQGLLKIGEVFVDNDIADSPNRQELGKAVRAVLDARPYMQGVSYHIEYVECTTYDQESKCYKADDVYRTLRTMDIPSKTLGKYKDPTTGQTEDADIWFACTIFDIQEVIS
;
A
#
# COMPACT_ATOMS: atom_id res chain seq x y z
N MET A 1 27.61 -16.80 -5.07
CA MET A 1 26.71 -16.06 -5.98
C MET A 1 26.16 -14.85 -5.24
N ARG A 2 26.33 -13.70 -5.81
CA ARG A 2 25.78 -12.47 -5.23
C ARG A 2 24.40 -12.22 -5.80
N TYR A 3 23.43 -12.00 -4.91
CA TYR A 3 22.13 -11.54 -5.31
C TYR A 3 22.09 -10.03 -5.22
N THR A 4 21.72 -9.37 -6.31
CA THR A 4 21.52 -7.93 -6.31
C THR A 4 20.03 -7.67 -6.16
N ILE A 5 19.67 -6.92 -5.13
CA ILE A 5 18.29 -6.45 -4.98
C ILE A 5 18.07 -5.35 -6.00
N THR A 6 17.24 -5.61 -6.99
CA THR A 6 16.97 -4.66 -8.07
C THR A 6 15.66 -3.91 -7.89
N GLN A 7 14.84 -4.33 -6.93
CA GLN A 7 13.55 -3.72 -6.67
C GLN A 7 13.43 -3.26 -5.23
N SER A 8 12.71 -2.19 -5.04
CA SER A 8 12.42 -1.61 -3.73
C SER A 8 10.92 -1.63 -3.47
N ARG A 9 10.55 -1.75 -2.19
CA ARG A 9 9.16 -1.68 -1.76
C ARG A 9 8.74 -0.23 -1.58
N LEU A 10 7.58 0.09 -2.15
CA LEU A 10 6.89 1.34 -1.86
C LEU A 10 5.61 0.99 -1.12
N LEU A 11 5.43 1.55 0.08
CA LEU A 11 4.14 1.55 0.76
C LEU A 11 3.32 2.72 0.25
N TYR A 12 2.07 2.47 -0.09
CA TYR A 12 1.17 3.53 -0.54
C TYR A 12 -0.08 3.57 0.33
N VAL A 13 -0.67 4.75 0.40
CA VAL A 13 -1.96 4.98 1.02
C VAL A 13 -2.86 5.61 -0.02
N LEU A 14 -4.02 5.03 -0.22
CA LEU A 14 -4.99 5.57 -1.17
C LEU A 14 -6.36 5.78 -0.53
N SER A 15 -7.13 6.65 -1.14
CA SER A 15 -8.51 6.91 -0.79
C SER A 15 -9.39 6.83 -2.02
N ILE A 16 -10.66 6.54 -1.80
CA ILE A 16 -11.69 6.58 -2.84
C ILE A 16 -12.80 7.50 -2.34
N ASN A 17 -13.14 8.49 -3.16
CA ASN A 17 -14.10 9.52 -2.79
C ASN A 17 -15.52 9.08 -3.17
N ASP A 18 -16.08 8.17 -2.38
CA ASP A 18 -17.48 7.76 -2.49
C ASP A 18 -18.03 7.46 -1.10
N ARG A 19 -19.32 7.14 -1.01
CA ARG A 19 -19.97 6.89 0.27
C ARG A 19 -19.44 5.65 0.98
N LYS A 20 -19.16 4.61 0.22
CA LYS A 20 -18.71 3.31 0.74
C LYS A 20 -17.34 3.43 1.41
N HIS A 21 -16.49 4.33 0.90
CA HIS A 21 -15.09 4.47 1.33
C HIS A 21 -14.86 5.72 2.19
N GLN A 22 -15.92 6.40 2.57
CA GLN A 22 -15.81 7.66 3.32
C GLN A 22 -15.12 7.44 4.67
N GLY A 23 -14.09 8.24 4.94
CA GLY A 23 -13.32 8.15 6.18
C GLY A 23 -12.39 6.95 6.25
N LEU A 24 -12.19 6.24 5.15
CA LEU A 24 -11.36 5.04 5.10
C LEU A 24 -10.14 5.25 4.22
N LEU A 25 -9.02 4.66 4.65
CA LEU A 25 -7.78 4.63 3.87
C LEU A 25 -7.33 3.19 3.65
N LYS A 26 -6.79 2.94 2.48
CA LYS A 26 -6.21 1.65 2.14
C LYS A 26 -4.69 1.78 2.09
N ILE A 27 -4.03 0.84 2.76
CA ILE A 27 -2.58 0.73 2.75
C ILE A 27 -2.21 -0.50 1.94
N GLY A 28 -1.27 -0.34 1.04
CA GLY A 28 -0.77 -1.45 0.26
C GLY A 28 0.70 -1.27 -0.07
N GLU A 29 1.25 -2.23 -0.80
CA GLU A 29 2.64 -2.18 -1.22
C GLU A 29 2.79 -2.59 -2.67
N VAL A 30 3.76 -1.98 -3.33
CA VAL A 30 4.18 -2.35 -4.68
C VAL A 30 5.70 -2.39 -4.70
N PHE A 31 6.25 -3.12 -5.68
CA PHE A 31 7.69 -3.19 -5.90
C PHE A 31 8.02 -2.48 -7.21
N VAL A 32 9.02 -1.62 -7.15
CA VAL A 32 9.49 -0.86 -8.32
C VAL A 32 11.00 -0.96 -8.39
N ASP A 33 11.56 -0.62 -9.55
CA ASP A 33 13.01 -0.60 -9.72
C ASP A 33 13.64 0.41 -8.78
N ASN A 34 14.86 0.10 -8.32
CA ASN A 34 15.58 0.94 -7.37
C ASN A 34 15.76 2.37 -7.88
N ASP A 35 15.98 2.55 -9.18
CA ASP A 35 16.13 3.88 -9.78
C ASP A 35 14.89 4.74 -9.58
N ILE A 36 13.71 4.13 -9.66
CA ILE A 36 12.45 4.82 -9.41
C ILE A 36 12.27 5.11 -7.93
N ALA A 37 12.56 4.13 -7.08
CA ALA A 37 12.41 4.26 -5.63
C ALA A 37 13.34 5.32 -5.05
N ASP A 38 14.51 5.52 -5.63
CA ASP A 38 15.50 6.51 -5.18
C ASP A 38 15.21 7.92 -5.68
N SER A 39 14.14 8.11 -6.47
CA SER A 39 13.78 9.43 -6.96
C SER A 39 13.42 10.36 -5.80
N PRO A 40 13.98 11.57 -5.76
CA PRO A 40 13.61 12.57 -4.75
C PRO A 40 12.23 13.17 -5.00
N ASN A 41 11.65 12.93 -6.17
CA ASN A 41 10.36 13.49 -6.56
C ASN A 41 9.24 12.53 -6.18
N ARG A 42 8.44 12.91 -5.18
CA ARG A 42 7.31 12.11 -4.71
C ARG A 42 6.24 11.90 -5.78
N GLN A 43 6.11 12.81 -6.72
CA GLN A 43 5.17 12.64 -7.84
C GLN A 43 5.58 11.46 -8.72
N GLU A 44 6.87 11.25 -8.92
CA GLU A 44 7.38 10.10 -9.67
C GLU A 44 7.05 8.79 -8.95
N LEU A 45 7.18 8.77 -7.62
CA LEU A 45 6.79 7.60 -6.82
C LEU A 45 5.30 7.31 -6.95
N GLY A 46 4.47 8.35 -6.90
CA GLY A 46 3.03 8.22 -7.08
C GLY A 46 2.66 7.67 -8.46
N LYS A 47 3.32 8.14 -9.51
CA LYS A 47 3.11 7.63 -10.87
C LYS A 47 3.50 6.17 -10.98
N ALA A 48 4.60 5.76 -10.35
CA ALA A 48 5.05 4.37 -10.36
C ALA A 48 4.03 3.46 -9.66
N VAL A 49 3.48 3.89 -8.54
CA VAL A 49 2.42 3.16 -7.84
C VAL A 49 1.18 3.03 -8.74
N ARG A 50 0.75 4.12 -9.38
CA ARG A 50 -0.41 4.09 -10.29
C ARG A 50 -0.20 3.12 -11.43
N ALA A 51 0.98 3.09 -12.03
CA ALA A 51 1.27 2.20 -13.13
C ALA A 51 1.08 0.73 -12.72
N VAL A 52 1.50 0.37 -11.53
CA VAL A 52 1.32 -0.99 -11.01
C VAL A 52 -0.16 -1.28 -10.69
N LEU A 53 -0.83 -0.36 -10.01
CA LEU A 53 -2.23 -0.54 -9.59
C LEU A 53 -3.18 -0.60 -10.79
N ASP A 54 -3.00 0.28 -11.77
CA ASP A 54 -3.87 0.34 -12.93
C ASP A 54 -3.78 -0.91 -13.81
N ALA A 55 -2.68 -1.65 -13.71
CA ALA A 55 -2.51 -2.92 -14.39
C ALA A 55 -3.25 -4.08 -13.69
N ARG A 56 -3.70 -3.90 -12.46
CA ARG A 56 -4.39 -4.97 -11.70
C ARG A 56 -5.86 -5.05 -12.09
N PRO A 57 -6.38 -6.27 -12.34
CA PRO A 57 -7.78 -6.43 -12.81
C PRO A 57 -8.83 -5.81 -11.88
N TYR A 58 -8.64 -5.93 -10.55
CA TYR A 58 -9.61 -5.40 -9.59
C TYR A 58 -9.57 -3.89 -9.46
N MET A 59 -8.57 -3.23 -10.05
CA MET A 59 -8.48 -1.76 -10.05
C MET A 59 -8.99 -1.13 -11.35
N GLN A 60 -9.43 -1.93 -12.30
CA GLN A 60 -9.96 -1.43 -13.57
C GLN A 60 -11.23 -0.60 -13.34
N GLY A 61 -11.24 0.61 -13.86
CA GLY A 61 -12.37 1.53 -13.72
C GLY A 61 -12.53 2.16 -12.34
N VAL A 62 -11.63 1.89 -11.41
CA VAL A 62 -11.68 2.49 -10.07
C VAL A 62 -11.00 3.85 -10.09
N SER A 63 -11.70 4.88 -9.60
CA SER A 63 -11.14 6.21 -9.43
C SER A 63 -10.65 6.36 -7.99
N TYR A 64 -9.36 6.57 -7.82
CA TYR A 64 -8.72 6.63 -6.51
C TYR A 64 -7.69 7.76 -6.46
N HIS A 65 -7.32 8.15 -5.24
CA HIS A 65 -6.26 9.14 -5.00
C HIS A 65 -5.13 8.49 -4.21
N ILE A 66 -3.89 8.75 -4.63
CA ILE A 66 -2.71 8.39 -3.86
C ILE A 66 -2.46 9.50 -2.84
N GLU A 67 -2.69 9.19 -1.57
CA GLU A 67 -2.55 10.15 -0.48
C GLU A 67 -1.12 10.24 0.04
N TYR A 68 -0.38 9.14 -0.02
CA TYR A 68 0.96 9.06 0.54
C TYR A 68 1.73 7.89 -0.05
N VAL A 69 3.02 8.06 -0.25
CA VAL A 69 3.94 7.00 -0.67
C VAL A 69 5.22 7.10 0.13
N GLU A 70 5.69 5.98 0.65
CA GLU A 70 6.94 5.89 1.40
C GLU A 70 7.75 4.71 0.88
N CYS A 71 9.05 4.95 0.63
CA CYS A 71 9.96 3.86 0.30
C CYS A 71 10.41 3.18 1.60
N THR A 72 10.09 1.89 1.73
CA THR A 72 10.48 1.07 2.87
C THR A 72 11.44 -0.01 2.40
N THR A 73 12.50 0.40 1.75
CA THR A 73 13.51 -0.50 1.23
C THR A 73 14.23 -1.21 2.35
N TYR A 74 14.66 -2.43 2.08
CA TYR A 74 15.41 -3.23 3.02
C TYR A 74 16.79 -2.60 3.22
N ASP A 75 16.94 -1.83 4.30
CA ASP A 75 18.18 -1.21 4.71
C ASP A 75 18.45 -1.60 6.16
N GLN A 76 19.71 -1.87 6.48
CA GLN A 76 20.12 -2.31 7.81
C GLN A 76 19.78 -1.32 8.91
N GLU A 77 19.73 -0.04 8.60
CA GLU A 77 19.48 1.01 9.58
C GLU A 77 18.03 1.49 9.60
N SER A 78 17.24 1.13 8.60
CA SER A 78 15.88 1.58 8.52
C SER A 78 14.91 0.49 8.94
N LYS A 79 13.84 0.92 9.56
CA LYS A 79 12.72 0.02 9.82
C LYS A 79 12.09 -0.34 8.49
N CYS A 80 12.10 -1.63 8.18
CA CYS A 80 11.49 -2.12 6.96
C CYS A 80 10.07 -2.55 7.28
N TYR A 81 9.09 -1.76 6.87
CA TYR A 81 7.70 -2.06 7.09
C TYR A 81 7.07 -2.66 5.84
N LYS A 82 6.50 -3.83 6.00
CA LYS A 82 5.56 -4.41 5.04
C LYS A 82 4.17 -3.87 5.34
N ALA A 83 3.28 -3.94 4.34
CA ALA A 83 1.89 -3.54 4.56
C ALA A 83 1.26 -4.30 5.72
N ASP A 84 1.55 -5.59 5.87
CA ASP A 84 1.04 -6.41 6.98
C ASP A 84 1.51 -5.89 8.35
N ASP A 85 2.73 -5.39 8.43
CA ASP A 85 3.26 -4.82 9.68
C ASP A 85 2.50 -3.55 10.06
N VAL A 86 2.17 -2.72 9.07
CA VAL A 86 1.36 -1.52 9.28
C VAL A 86 -0.04 -1.91 9.75
N TYR A 87 -0.66 -2.89 9.12
CA TYR A 87 -1.98 -3.39 9.53
C TYR A 87 -1.98 -3.86 10.97
N ARG A 88 -0.98 -4.63 11.35
CA ARG A 88 -0.85 -5.16 12.71
C ARG A 88 -0.71 -4.04 13.73
N THR A 89 0.12 -3.06 13.44
CA THR A 89 0.34 -1.92 14.32
C THR A 89 -0.93 -1.07 14.47
N LEU A 90 -1.63 -0.81 13.37
CA LEU A 90 -2.89 -0.08 13.42
C LEU A 90 -3.94 -0.80 14.27
N ARG A 91 -3.97 -2.13 14.21
CA ARG A 91 -4.87 -2.92 15.05
C ARG A 91 -4.52 -2.85 16.52
N THR A 92 -3.23 -2.82 16.86
CA THR A 92 -2.80 -2.65 18.26
C THR A 92 -3.13 -1.25 18.79
N MET A 93 -3.28 -0.27 17.93
CA MET A 93 -3.72 1.08 18.28
C MET A 93 -5.26 1.20 18.37
N ASP A 94 -5.97 0.07 18.25
CA ASP A 94 -7.43 0.02 18.25
C ASP A 94 -8.08 0.82 17.12
N ILE A 95 -7.39 0.99 16.01
CA ILE A 95 -7.94 1.65 14.84
C ILE A 95 -8.87 0.69 14.10
N PRO A 96 -10.15 1.06 13.90
CA PRO A 96 -11.12 0.18 13.26
C PRO A 96 -10.73 -0.14 11.81
N SER A 97 -10.96 -1.37 11.41
CA SER A 97 -10.80 -1.79 10.03
C SER A 97 -12.12 -2.32 9.48
N LYS A 98 -12.27 -2.24 8.16
CA LYS A 98 -13.45 -2.72 7.46
C LYS A 98 -13.03 -3.44 6.20
N THR A 99 -13.57 -4.64 5.99
CA THR A 99 -13.36 -5.40 4.76
C THR A 99 -14.50 -5.07 3.79
N LEU A 100 -14.16 -4.47 2.64
CA LEU A 100 -15.15 -4.02 1.67
C LEU A 100 -15.36 -4.97 0.51
N GLY A 101 -14.50 -5.96 0.37
CA GLY A 101 -14.61 -6.93 -0.72
C GLY A 101 -13.77 -8.16 -0.46
N LYS A 102 -14.07 -9.19 -1.22
CA LYS A 102 -13.32 -10.44 -1.19
C LYS A 102 -12.75 -10.71 -2.56
N TYR A 103 -11.53 -11.22 -2.59
CA TYR A 103 -10.86 -11.60 -3.81
C TYR A 103 -10.77 -13.11 -3.89
N LYS A 104 -11.18 -13.67 -5.04
CA LYS A 104 -11.01 -15.09 -5.30
C LYS A 104 -9.73 -15.29 -6.11
N ASP A 105 -8.78 -16.01 -5.52
CA ASP A 105 -7.54 -16.32 -6.20
C ASP A 105 -7.82 -17.28 -7.36
N PRO A 106 -7.54 -16.89 -8.61
CA PRO A 106 -7.82 -17.76 -9.76
C PRO A 106 -6.93 -19.03 -9.79
N THR A 107 -5.80 -19.00 -9.09
CA THR A 107 -4.88 -20.13 -9.03
C THR A 107 -5.32 -21.16 -8.02
N THR A 108 -5.70 -20.74 -6.81
CA THR A 108 -6.05 -21.63 -5.70
C THR A 108 -7.54 -21.83 -5.54
N GLY A 109 -8.36 -20.93 -6.09
CA GLY A 109 -9.82 -20.94 -5.90
C GLY A 109 -10.26 -20.46 -4.52
N GLN A 110 -9.32 -20.08 -3.65
CA GLN A 110 -9.63 -19.60 -2.30
C GLN A 110 -10.08 -18.14 -2.35
N THR A 111 -11.03 -17.81 -1.48
CA THR A 111 -11.50 -16.45 -1.29
C THR A 111 -10.75 -15.82 -0.13
N GLU A 112 -10.12 -14.68 -0.38
CA GLU A 112 -9.37 -13.94 0.63
C GLU A 112 -9.97 -12.57 0.84
N ASP A 113 -9.79 -12.02 2.05
CA ASP A 113 -10.16 -10.65 2.37
C ASP A 113 -9.15 -9.72 1.72
N ALA A 114 -9.45 -9.29 0.50
CA ALA A 114 -8.49 -8.54 -0.32
C ALA A 114 -8.65 -7.04 -0.22
N ASP A 115 -9.66 -6.55 0.48
CA ASP A 115 -10.00 -5.13 0.48
C ASP A 115 -10.23 -4.63 1.89
N ILE A 116 -9.13 -4.59 2.65
CA ILE A 116 -9.14 -4.12 4.03
C ILE A 116 -8.84 -2.62 4.05
N TRP A 117 -9.72 -1.87 4.70
CA TRP A 117 -9.64 -0.42 4.84
C TRP A 117 -9.60 -0.04 6.31
N PHE A 118 -8.90 1.03 6.64
CA PHE A 118 -8.75 1.50 8.02
C PHE A 118 -9.37 2.87 8.19
N ALA A 119 -10.13 3.04 9.28
CA ALA A 119 -10.69 4.33 9.67
C ALA A 119 -9.61 5.13 10.42
N CYS A 120 -8.67 5.68 9.68
CA CYS A 120 -7.54 6.43 10.24
C CYS A 120 -7.20 7.63 9.37
N THR A 121 -6.27 8.45 9.85
CA THR A 121 -5.73 9.58 9.10
C THR A 121 -4.35 9.22 8.53
N ILE A 122 -3.89 10.04 7.57
CA ILE A 122 -2.54 9.89 7.04
C ILE A 122 -1.51 10.07 8.15
N PHE A 123 -1.77 10.95 9.12
CA PHE A 123 -0.87 11.18 10.25
C PHE A 123 -0.68 9.92 11.10
N ASP A 124 -1.76 9.16 11.32
CA ASP A 124 -1.66 7.88 12.03
C ASP A 124 -0.72 6.92 11.32
N ILE A 125 -0.83 6.84 10.00
CA ILE A 125 -0.01 5.96 9.18
C ILE A 125 1.44 6.43 9.15
N GLN A 126 1.67 7.72 9.01
CA GLN A 126 3.03 8.28 9.04
C GLN A 126 3.72 8.00 10.38
N GLU A 127 3.00 8.09 11.47
CA GLU A 127 3.52 7.80 12.81
C GLU A 127 3.93 6.34 12.93
N VAL A 128 3.15 5.43 12.35
CA VAL A 128 3.46 3.99 12.37
C VAL A 128 4.70 3.68 11.52
N ILE A 129 4.86 4.33 10.39
CA ILE A 129 5.97 4.07 9.46
C ILE A 129 7.27 4.73 9.93
N SER A 130 7.21 5.85 10.58
CA SER A 130 8.39 6.60 10.99
C SER A 130 9.13 6.00 12.21
#